data_88130c87446def0fc8af8b30e01d1c1e
#
_entry.id   88130c87446def0fc8af8b30e01d1c1e
#
_cell.length_a   1.000
_cell.length_b   1.000
_cell.length_c   1.000
_cell.angle_alpha   90.00
_cell.angle_beta   90.00
_cell.angle_gamma   90.00
#
_symmetry.space_group_name_H-M   'P 1'
#
loop_
_entity.id
_entity.type
_entity.pdbx_description
1 polymer ?
#
loop_
_entity_poly.entity_id
_entity_poly.type
_entity_poly.pdbx_seq_one_letter_code
_entity_poly.pdbx_strand_id
1 'polypeptide(L)'
;MLTGLSPAIAYAAAIVGGYLLGSIPFGVIVTRLGGAGDIRKVGSGNIGATNVLRTGRRDLAAITLVGDGGKGAAAVLLAGWLLGGATFAALAGGAAFLGHLFPVWLGFRGGKGVATFFGTLIAIAWPAGLLAGATWIVMAAIFRMSSLAALAAAALAPIYVFATNQTPEIKIWLAVFMAVLIFIRHHENIRRLLKGEEPRIGGAEGAAAPPAAAP
;
A
#
# COMPACT_ATOMS: atom_id res chain seq x y z
N MET A 1 -25.82 -3.21 -10.08
CA MET A 1 -25.57 -4.41 -9.26
C MET A 1 -25.65 -5.63 -10.18
N LEU A 2 -24.69 -6.53 -10.09
CA LEU A 2 -24.70 -7.81 -10.81
C LEU A 2 -25.59 -8.80 -10.01
N THR A 3 -26.89 -8.52 -9.99
CA THR A 3 -27.93 -9.36 -9.33
C THR A 3 -28.19 -10.54 -10.23
N GLY A 4 -27.70 -11.72 -9.89
CA GLY A 4 -27.89 -12.95 -10.67
C GLY A 4 -26.67 -13.86 -10.70
N LEU A 5 -25.53 -13.39 -10.18
CA LEU A 5 -24.35 -14.24 -10.04
C LEU A 5 -24.55 -15.24 -8.90
N SER A 6 -24.11 -16.49 -9.11
CA SER A 6 -24.04 -17.41 -7.97
C SER A 6 -23.04 -16.85 -6.93
N PRO A 7 -23.25 -17.15 -5.62
CA PRO A 7 -22.34 -16.69 -4.56
C PRO A 7 -20.87 -17.04 -4.85
N ALA A 8 -20.60 -18.23 -5.37
CA ALA A 8 -19.25 -18.67 -5.72
C ALA A 8 -18.60 -17.78 -6.77
N ILE A 9 -19.35 -17.38 -7.80
CA ILE A 9 -18.84 -16.48 -8.86
C ILE A 9 -18.60 -15.09 -8.28
N ALA A 10 -19.47 -14.58 -7.41
CA ALA A 10 -19.30 -13.27 -6.79
C ALA A 10 -18.04 -13.23 -5.89
N TYR A 11 -17.81 -14.26 -5.09
CA TYR A 11 -16.57 -14.37 -4.29
C TYR A 11 -15.33 -14.45 -5.18
N ALA A 12 -15.35 -15.28 -6.22
CA ALA A 12 -14.24 -15.40 -7.17
C ALA A 12 -13.97 -14.06 -7.86
N ALA A 13 -15.00 -13.36 -8.32
CA ALA A 13 -14.88 -12.06 -8.98
C ALA A 13 -14.26 -11.01 -8.04
N ALA A 14 -14.69 -10.93 -6.78
CA ALA A 14 -14.13 -10.02 -5.78
C ALA A 14 -12.63 -10.30 -5.55
N ILE A 15 -12.27 -11.57 -5.33
CA ILE A 15 -10.91 -11.96 -5.00
C ILE A 15 -9.98 -11.82 -6.21
N VAL A 16 -10.33 -12.40 -7.35
CA VAL A 16 -9.49 -12.38 -8.55
C VAL A 16 -9.40 -10.98 -9.14
N GLY A 17 -10.53 -10.27 -9.25
CA GLY A 17 -10.56 -8.90 -9.75
C GLY A 17 -9.78 -7.95 -8.85
N GLY A 18 -9.97 -8.05 -7.52
CA GLY A 18 -9.20 -7.28 -6.55
C GLY A 18 -7.70 -7.56 -6.66
N TYR A 19 -7.30 -8.83 -6.70
CA TYR A 19 -5.89 -9.23 -6.81
C TYR A 19 -5.25 -8.71 -8.11
N LEU A 20 -5.89 -8.87 -9.26
CA LEU A 20 -5.35 -8.40 -10.53
C LEU A 20 -5.21 -6.87 -10.56
N LEU A 21 -6.22 -6.14 -10.08
CA LEU A 21 -6.15 -4.69 -9.94
C LEU A 21 -5.01 -4.27 -9.00
N GLY A 22 -4.89 -4.92 -7.86
CA GLY A 22 -3.82 -4.70 -6.89
C GLY A 22 -2.42 -5.02 -7.44
N SER A 23 -2.33 -5.98 -8.35
CA SER A 23 -1.07 -6.41 -8.98
C SER A 23 -0.49 -5.38 -9.95
N ILE A 24 -1.23 -4.34 -10.35
CA ILE A 24 -0.70 -3.27 -11.21
C ILE A 24 0.46 -2.57 -10.48
N PRO A 25 1.71 -2.64 -11.00
CA PRO A 25 2.88 -2.13 -10.30
C PRO A 25 3.14 -0.65 -10.68
N PHE A 26 2.34 0.27 -10.15
CA PHE A 26 2.42 1.69 -10.54
C PHE A 26 3.82 2.28 -10.42
N GLY A 27 4.56 1.99 -9.36
CA GLY A 27 5.92 2.51 -9.22
C GLY A 27 6.86 2.10 -10.35
N VAL A 28 6.76 0.85 -10.82
CA VAL A 28 7.59 0.39 -11.97
C VAL A 28 7.14 1.03 -13.27
N ILE A 29 5.82 1.10 -13.49
CA ILE A 29 5.24 1.68 -14.72
C ILE A 29 5.60 3.17 -14.80
N VAL A 30 5.30 3.91 -13.73
CA VAL A 30 5.47 5.36 -13.68
C VAL A 30 6.94 5.78 -13.81
N THR A 31 7.87 5.07 -13.15
CA THR A 31 9.30 5.41 -13.25
C THR A 31 9.88 5.09 -14.62
N ARG A 32 9.45 4.00 -15.26
CA ARG A 32 9.88 3.68 -16.63
C ARG A 32 9.36 4.70 -17.64
N LEU A 33 8.06 5.01 -17.61
CA LEU A 33 7.46 6.00 -18.50
C LEU A 33 7.97 7.42 -18.26
N GLY A 34 8.29 7.75 -17.00
CA GLY A 34 8.82 9.05 -16.60
C GLY A 34 10.33 9.21 -16.79
N GLY A 35 11.01 8.24 -17.42
CA GLY A 35 12.45 8.32 -17.73
C GLY A 35 13.38 8.11 -16.53
N ALA A 36 12.85 7.68 -15.35
CA ALA A 36 13.65 7.40 -14.17
C ALA A 36 14.18 5.94 -14.10
N GLY A 37 13.93 5.14 -15.12
CA GLY A 37 14.40 3.77 -15.23
C GLY A 37 13.65 2.77 -14.36
N ASP A 38 14.32 1.65 -14.05
CA ASP A 38 13.72 0.58 -13.24
C ASP A 38 13.97 0.83 -11.75
N ILE A 39 12.92 1.22 -11.02
CA ILE A 39 12.99 1.53 -9.59
C ILE A 39 13.48 0.38 -8.72
N ARG A 40 13.39 -0.85 -9.18
CA ARG A 40 13.90 -2.04 -8.48
C ARG A 40 15.42 -2.07 -8.39
N LYS A 41 16.12 -1.26 -9.20
CA LYS A 41 17.58 -1.09 -9.20
C LYS A 41 18.03 0.13 -8.39
N VAL A 42 17.11 0.88 -7.79
CA VAL A 42 17.39 2.11 -7.04
C VAL A 42 17.13 1.92 -5.55
N GLY A 43 18.00 2.43 -4.71
CA GLY A 43 17.85 2.49 -3.27
C GLY A 43 17.56 1.13 -2.63
N SER A 44 16.38 0.98 -2.01
CA SER A 44 15.96 -0.28 -1.37
C SER A 44 15.42 -1.34 -2.33
N GLY A 45 15.35 -1.07 -3.63
CA GLY A 45 14.73 -1.96 -4.60
C GLY A 45 13.20 -2.08 -4.48
N ASN A 46 12.57 -1.40 -3.52
CA ASN A 46 11.13 -1.43 -3.33
C ASN A 46 10.41 -0.62 -4.43
N ILE A 47 9.25 -1.11 -4.89
CA ILE A 47 8.47 -0.45 -5.95
C ILE A 47 7.59 0.71 -5.46
N GLY A 48 7.52 1.00 -4.16
CA GLY A 48 6.63 2.01 -3.58
C GLY A 48 7.17 3.45 -3.67
N ALA A 49 6.27 4.42 -3.46
CA ALA A 49 6.53 5.86 -3.60
C ALA A 49 7.73 6.38 -2.79
N THR A 50 7.98 5.86 -1.58
CA THR A 50 9.15 6.25 -0.78
C THR A 50 10.48 5.92 -1.46
N ASN A 51 10.55 4.82 -2.21
CA ASN A 51 11.74 4.50 -2.99
C ASN A 51 11.83 5.34 -4.26
N VAL A 52 10.67 5.66 -4.89
CA VAL A 52 10.63 6.56 -6.05
C VAL A 52 11.13 7.96 -5.68
N LEU A 53 10.85 8.47 -4.47
CA LEU A 53 11.40 9.75 -3.99
C LEU A 53 12.94 9.81 -4.03
N ARG A 54 13.63 8.68 -3.90
CA ARG A 54 15.09 8.61 -3.95
C ARG A 54 15.67 8.88 -5.34
N THR A 55 14.85 8.81 -6.38
CA THR A 55 15.26 9.24 -7.74
C THR A 55 15.29 10.77 -7.90
N GLY A 56 14.85 11.53 -6.88
CA GLY A 56 14.67 12.99 -6.96
C GLY A 56 13.36 13.42 -7.63
N ARG A 57 12.63 12.50 -8.27
CA ARG A 57 11.40 12.76 -9.01
C ARG A 57 10.18 12.70 -8.08
N ARG A 58 9.85 13.84 -7.46
CA ARG A 58 8.69 13.98 -6.55
C ARG A 58 7.36 13.78 -7.26
N ASP A 59 7.25 14.20 -8.51
CA ASP A 59 6.09 14.00 -9.38
C ASP A 59 5.77 12.51 -9.57
N LEU A 60 6.77 11.70 -9.93
CA LEU A 60 6.61 10.27 -10.11
C LEU A 60 6.28 9.54 -8.79
N ALA A 61 6.85 10.01 -7.67
CA ALA A 61 6.53 9.49 -6.36
C ALA A 61 5.07 9.77 -5.97
N ALA A 62 4.56 10.98 -6.26
CA ALA A 62 3.16 11.33 -6.01
C ALA A 62 2.21 10.49 -6.89
N ILE A 63 2.49 10.33 -8.18
CA ILE A 63 1.70 9.48 -9.09
C ILE A 63 1.72 8.02 -8.61
N THR A 64 2.88 7.51 -8.16
CA THR A 64 3.00 6.17 -7.60
C THR A 64 2.15 6.02 -6.33
N LEU A 65 2.18 7.00 -5.43
CA LEU A 65 1.38 6.99 -4.19
C LEU A 65 -0.12 6.95 -4.51
N VAL A 66 -0.56 7.83 -5.41
CA VAL A 66 -1.97 7.91 -5.82
C VAL A 66 -2.39 6.64 -6.56
N GLY A 67 -1.57 6.10 -7.46
CA GLY A 67 -1.87 4.86 -8.17
C GLY A 67 -1.95 3.65 -7.25
N ASP A 68 -0.96 3.47 -6.36
CA ASP A 68 -0.93 2.35 -5.42
C ASP A 68 -2.02 2.45 -4.33
N GLY A 69 -2.37 3.66 -3.87
CA GLY A 69 -3.51 3.89 -2.99
C GLY A 69 -4.83 3.72 -3.73
N GLY A 70 -4.94 4.33 -4.90
CA GLY A 70 -6.13 4.31 -5.75
C GLY A 70 -6.58 2.92 -6.15
N LYS A 71 -5.64 1.99 -6.47
CA LYS A 71 -6.02 0.61 -6.82
C LYS A 71 -6.67 -0.13 -5.66
N GLY A 72 -6.22 0.11 -4.40
CA GLY A 72 -6.84 -0.45 -3.21
C GLY A 72 -8.24 0.11 -2.97
N ALA A 73 -8.38 1.43 -3.07
CA ALA A 73 -9.68 2.10 -2.97
C ALA A 73 -10.65 1.65 -4.07
N ALA A 74 -10.18 1.58 -5.32
CA ALA A 74 -10.98 1.15 -6.45
C ALA A 74 -11.48 -0.29 -6.29
N ALA A 75 -10.65 -1.21 -5.80
CA ALA A 75 -11.04 -2.59 -5.56
C ALA A 75 -12.21 -2.66 -4.54
N VAL A 76 -12.10 -1.92 -3.43
CA VAL A 76 -13.16 -1.84 -2.40
C VAL A 76 -14.45 -1.28 -2.97
N LEU A 77 -14.37 -0.11 -3.63
CA LEU A 77 -15.53 0.61 -4.12
C LEU A 77 -16.25 -0.14 -5.26
N LEU A 78 -15.48 -0.68 -6.21
CA LEU A 78 -16.05 -1.43 -7.34
C LEU A 78 -16.72 -2.71 -6.86
N ALA A 79 -16.07 -3.50 -5.99
CA ALA A 79 -16.68 -4.72 -5.48
C ALA A 79 -17.92 -4.42 -4.61
N GLY A 80 -17.86 -3.41 -3.75
CA GLY A 80 -19.01 -2.98 -2.95
C GLY A 80 -20.20 -2.53 -3.80
N TRP A 81 -19.93 -1.82 -4.90
CA TRP A 81 -20.96 -1.33 -5.82
C TRP A 81 -21.52 -2.44 -6.72
N LEU A 82 -20.64 -3.26 -7.34
CA LEU A 82 -21.05 -4.26 -8.32
C LEU A 82 -21.67 -5.51 -7.69
N LEU A 83 -21.08 -5.98 -6.59
CA LEU A 83 -21.45 -7.26 -5.96
C LEU A 83 -22.33 -7.07 -4.72
N GLY A 84 -22.33 -5.85 -4.15
CA GLY A 84 -23.11 -5.48 -2.98
C GLY A 84 -22.47 -5.92 -1.65
N GLY A 85 -22.48 -5.02 -0.68
CA GLY A 85 -22.12 -5.32 0.70
C GLY A 85 -20.62 -5.24 1.05
N ALA A 86 -20.41 -5.12 2.35
CA ALA A 86 -19.07 -4.89 2.90
C ALA A 86 -18.15 -6.12 2.79
N THR A 87 -18.70 -7.32 2.71
CA THR A 87 -17.91 -8.55 2.60
C THR A 87 -17.14 -8.60 1.29
N PHE A 88 -17.81 -8.36 0.14
CA PHE A 88 -17.12 -8.34 -1.15
C PHE A 88 -16.14 -7.17 -1.26
N ALA A 89 -16.50 -6.02 -0.71
CA ALA A 89 -15.60 -4.87 -0.63
C ALA A 89 -14.33 -5.20 0.16
N ALA A 90 -14.47 -5.84 1.33
CA ALA A 90 -13.34 -6.25 2.16
C ALA A 90 -12.46 -7.30 1.48
N LEU A 91 -13.06 -8.31 0.86
CA LEU A 91 -12.33 -9.36 0.14
C LEU A 91 -11.55 -8.79 -1.04
N ALA A 92 -12.17 -7.91 -1.84
CA ALA A 92 -11.50 -7.28 -2.97
C ALA A 92 -10.37 -6.35 -2.51
N GLY A 93 -10.56 -5.58 -1.44
CA GLY A 93 -9.54 -4.73 -0.85
C GLY A 93 -8.35 -5.53 -0.31
N GLY A 94 -8.61 -6.62 0.41
CA GLY A 94 -7.59 -7.55 0.90
C GLY A 94 -6.85 -8.25 -0.24
N ALA A 95 -7.56 -8.66 -1.27
CA ALA A 95 -6.97 -9.24 -2.47
C ALA A 95 -6.12 -8.22 -3.24
N ALA A 96 -6.56 -6.97 -3.36
CA ALA A 96 -5.77 -5.90 -3.98
C ALA A 96 -4.50 -5.60 -3.19
N PHE A 97 -4.57 -5.64 -1.86
CA PHE A 97 -3.42 -5.52 -1.01
C PHE A 97 -2.42 -6.66 -1.23
N LEU A 98 -2.89 -7.92 -1.30
CA LEU A 98 -2.04 -9.08 -1.66
C LEU A 98 -1.43 -8.92 -3.06
N GLY A 99 -2.21 -8.45 -4.03
CA GLY A 99 -1.73 -8.18 -5.38
C GLY A 99 -0.58 -7.17 -5.42
N HIS A 100 -0.62 -6.14 -4.57
CA HIS A 100 0.50 -5.21 -4.44
C HIS A 100 1.74 -5.85 -3.79
N LEU A 101 1.56 -6.71 -2.80
CA LEU A 101 2.68 -7.40 -2.12
C LEU A 101 3.32 -8.46 -3.02
N PHE A 102 2.50 -9.17 -3.79
CA PHE A 102 2.88 -10.32 -4.60
C PHE A 102 2.32 -10.21 -6.02
N PRO A 103 2.72 -9.18 -6.79
CA PRO A 103 2.15 -8.95 -8.12
C PRO A 103 2.60 -10.02 -9.12
N VAL A 104 1.63 -10.63 -9.80
CA VAL A 104 1.90 -11.68 -10.79
C VAL A 104 2.83 -11.20 -11.91
N TRP A 105 2.69 -9.94 -12.33
CA TRP A 105 3.50 -9.32 -13.39
C TRP A 105 4.98 -9.14 -13.05
N LEU A 106 5.34 -9.22 -11.77
CA LEU A 106 6.71 -9.06 -11.27
C LEU A 106 7.25 -10.35 -10.62
N GLY A 107 6.72 -11.51 -10.98
CA GLY A 107 7.14 -12.78 -10.39
C GLY A 107 6.92 -12.81 -8.88
N PHE A 108 5.82 -12.23 -8.41
CA PHE A 108 5.40 -12.16 -7.00
C PHE A 108 6.35 -11.35 -6.08
N ARG A 109 7.20 -10.48 -6.67
CA ARG A 109 8.13 -9.61 -5.93
C ARG A 109 7.64 -8.17 -5.94
N GLY A 110 6.73 -7.83 -5.02
CA GLY A 110 6.08 -6.54 -4.92
C GLY A 110 6.59 -5.63 -3.81
N GLY A 111 5.75 -4.65 -3.46
CA GLY A 111 6.03 -3.64 -2.47
C GLY A 111 5.73 -4.06 -1.02
N LYS A 112 5.57 -3.07 -0.14
CA LYS A 112 5.22 -3.25 1.27
C LYS A 112 3.77 -2.96 1.59
N GLY A 113 3.01 -2.45 0.63
CA GLY A 113 1.57 -2.30 0.71
C GLY A 113 1.06 -1.03 1.39
N VAL A 114 1.91 -0.14 1.89
CA VAL A 114 1.49 1.00 2.73
C VAL A 114 0.48 1.91 2.04
N ALA A 115 0.73 2.32 0.79
CA ALA A 115 -0.20 3.17 0.04
C ALA A 115 -1.52 2.44 -0.24
N THR A 116 -1.46 1.17 -0.66
CA THR A 116 -2.63 0.33 -0.91
C THR A 116 -3.44 0.10 0.36
N PHE A 117 -2.76 -0.10 1.51
CA PHE A 117 -3.39 -0.17 2.83
C PHE A 117 -4.21 1.08 3.14
N PHE A 118 -3.63 2.29 2.98
CA PHE A 118 -4.36 3.53 3.22
C PHE A 118 -5.54 3.69 2.27
N GLY A 119 -5.35 3.44 0.98
CA GLY A 119 -6.44 3.52 0.00
C GLY A 119 -7.59 2.57 0.30
N THR A 120 -7.27 1.31 0.63
CA THR A 120 -8.24 0.30 1.04
C THR A 120 -8.98 0.72 2.31
N LEU A 121 -8.24 1.16 3.34
CA LEU A 121 -8.81 1.52 4.64
C LEU A 121 -9.71 2.76 4.55
N ILE A 122 -9.28 3.79 3.82
CA ILE A 122 -10.11 4.99 3.57
C ILE A 122 -11.39 4.63 2.83
N ALA A 123 -11.32 3.75 1.84
CA ALA A 123 -12.51 3.38 1.06
C ALA A 123 -13.52 2.55 1.85
N ILE A 124 -13.07 1.69 2.78
CA ILE A 124 -13.95 0.79 3.53
C ILE A 124 -14.35 1.30 4.91
N ALA A 125 -13.51 2.13 5.53
CA ALA A 125 -13.66 2.66 6.89
C ALA A 125 -12.98 4.05 6.99
N TRP A 126 -13.52 5.04 6.28
CA TRP A 126 -12.85 6.34 6.08
C TRP A 126 -12.42 7.04 7.39
N PRO A 127 -13.16 7.00 8.52
CA PRO A 127 -12.68 7.64 9.74
C PRO A 127 -11.42 6.98 10.29
N ALA A 128 -11.38 5.64 10.28
CA ALA A 128 -10.22 4.87 10.69
C ALA A 128 -9.03 5.10 9.75
N GLY A 129 -9.31 5.20 8.44
CA GLY A 129 -8.31 5.53 7.42
C GLY A 129 -7.66 6.90 7.64
N LEU A 130 -8.46 7.92 7.99
CA LEU A 130 -7.96 9.26 8.32
C LEU A 130 -7.13 9.27 9.61
N LEU A 131 -7.57 8.57 10.67
CA LEU A 131 -6.81 8.43 11.91
C LEU A 131 -5.48 7.71 11.69
N ALA A 132 -5.48 6.63 10.91
CA ALA A 132 -4.24 5.94 10.54
C ALA A 132 -3.30 6.84 9.70
N GLY A 133 -3.86 7.62 8.77
CA GLY A 133 -3.12 8.61 8.00
C GLY A 133 -2.52 9.71 8.88
N ALA A 134 -3.29 10.25 9.82
CA ALA A 134 -2.81 11.23 10.81
C ALA A 134 -1.68 10.64 11.66
N THR A 135 -1.83 9.38 12.13
CA THR A 135 -0.77 8.67 12.85
C THR A 135 0.51 8.59 12.02
N TRP A 136 0.38 8.22 10.72
CA TRP A 136 1.55 8.16 9.84
C TRP A 136 2.24 9.51 9.71
N ILE A 137 1.47 10.59 9.50
CA ILE A 137 2.01 11.95 9.33
C ILE A 137 2.73 12.39 10.61
N VAL A 138 2.11 12.23 11.79
CA VAL A 138 2.69 12.61 13.09
C VAL A 138 3.98 11.84 13.34
N MET A 139 3.96 10.52 13.19
CA MET A 139 5.15 9.68 13.37
C MET A 139 6.26 10.02 12.38
N ALA A 140 5.91 10.27 11.11
CA ALA A 140 6.88 10.67 10.10
C ALA A 140 7.48 12.06 10.37
N ALA A 141 6.70 13.00 10.89
CA ALA A 141 7.16 14.33 11.26
C ALA A 141 8.14 14.29 12.46
N ILE A 142 7.80 13.52 13.50
CA ILE A 142 8.61 13.44 14.73
C ILE A 142 9.90 12.65 14.48
N PHE A 143 9.78 11.42 13.94
CA PHE A 143 10.91 10.49 13.85
C PHE A 143 11.63 10.54 12.50
N ARG A 144 11.01 11.11 11.49
CA ARG A 144 11.53 11.19 10.11
C ARG A 144 11.81 9.81 9.49
N MET A 145 11.10 8.77 9.91
CA MET A 145 11.24 7.39 9.42
C MET A 145 9.89 6.90 8.87
N SER A 146 9.82 6.73 7.54
CA SER A 146 8.59 6.27 6.84
C SER A 146 8.15 4.87 7.27
N SER A 147 9.10 3.98 7.55
CA SER A 147 8.81 2.61 8.01
C SER A 147 8.22 2.56 9.41
N LEU A 148 8.78 3.33 10.37
CA LEU A 148 8.24 3.43 11.72
C LEU A 148 6.82 4.01 11.70
N ALA A 149 6.60 5.05 10.91
CA ALA A 149 5.29 5.66 10.72
C ALA A 149 4.27 4.66 10.14
N ALA A 150 4.68 3.86 9.15
CA ALA A 150 3.83 2.84 8.55
C ALA A 150 3.48 1.71 9.54
N LEU A 151 4.44 1.25 10.33
CA LEU A 151 4.23 0.23 11.36
C LEU A 151 3.29 0.73 12.46
N ALA A 152 3.45 1.97 12.95
CA ALA A 152 2.57 2.58 13.94
C ALA A 152 1.12 2.73 13.40
N ALA A 153 0.97 3.25 12.18
CA ALA A 153 -0.34 3.39 11.55
C ALA A 153 -1.03 2.03 11.34
N ALA A 154 -0.28 1.02 10.89
CA ALA A 154 -0.81 -0.33 10.69
C ALA A 154 -1.22 -1.00 12.01
N ALA A 155 -0.42 -0.86 13.06
CA ALA A 155 -0.72 -1.43 14.39
C ALA A 155 -1.99 -0.83 15.00
N LEU A 156 -2.21 0.48 14.83
CA LEU A 156 -3.36 1.17 15.39
C LEU A 156 -4.63 1.08 14.52
N ALA A 157 -4.52 0.73 13.25
CA ALA A 157 -5.65 0.70 12.33
C ALA A 157 -6.82 -0.20 12.79
N PRO A 158 -6.62 -1.44 13.27
CA PRO A 158 -7.71 -2.27 13.79
C PRO A 158 -8.42 -1.61 14.98
N ILE A 159 -7.66 -0.93 15.86
CA ILE A 159 -8.20 -0.20 17.01
C ILE A 159 -9.05 0.98 16.53
N TYR A 160 -8.61 1.71 15.52
CA TYR A 160 -9.37 2.81 14.94
C TYR A 160 -10.66 2.33 14.26
N VAL A 161 -10.62 1.20 13.54
CA VAL A 161 -11.82 0.60 12.95
C VAL A 161 -12.83 0.23 14.04
N PHE A 162 -12.38 -0.37 15.14
CA PHE A 162 -13.23 -0.72 16.28
C PHE A 162 -13.79 0.55 16.96
N ALA A 163 -12.93 1.50 17.31
CA ALA A 163 -13.30 2.71 18.04
C ALA A 163 -14.26 3.64 17.26
N THR A 164 -14.20 3.60 15.93
CA THR A 164 -15.10 4.38 15.06
C THR A 164 -16.38 3.63 14.68
N ASN A 165 -16.68 2.51 15.37
CA ASN A 165 -17.88 1.69 15.15
C ASN A 165 -18.11 1.31 13.68
N GLN A 166 -17.04 0.94 12.99
CA GLN A 166 -17.10 0.55 11.58
C GLN A 166 -17.58 -0.89 11.42
N THR A 167 -18.87 -1.10 11.59
CA THR A 167 -19.52 -2.38 11.31
C THR A 167 -19.66 -2.61 9.78
N PRO A 168 -19.71 -3.84 9.28
CA PRO A 168 -19.58 -5.11 10.01
C PRO A 168 -18.13 -5.44 10.39
N GLU A 169 -17.95 -6.40 11.31
CA GLU A 169 -16.65 -6.85 11.85
C GLU A 169 -15.61 -7.26 10.81
N ILE A 170 -16.03 -7.62 9.60
CA ILE A 170 -15.12 -7.96 8.50
C ILE A 170 -14.11 -6.84 8.22
N LYS A 171 -14.44 -5.57 8.50
CA LYS A 171 -13.53 -4.43 8.34
C LYS A 171 -12.38 -4.48 9.34
N ILE A 172 -12.66 -4.93 10.58
CA ILE A 172 -11.64 -5.12 11.63
C ILE A 172 -10.69 -6.22 11.20
N TRP A 173 -11.22 -7.36 10.75
CA TRP A 173 -10.39 -8.48 10.28
C TRP A 173 -9.55 -8.12 9.06
N LEU A 174 -10.08 -7.32 8.14
CA LEU A 174 -9.29 -6.79 7.03
C LEU A 174 -8.14 -5.90 7.52
N ALA A 175 -8.39 -5.01 8.49
CA ALA A 175 -7.35 -4.15 9.05
C ALA A 175 -6.26 -4.97 9.76
N VAL A 176 -6.65 -5.98 10.55
CA VAL A 176 -5.71 -6.93 11.20
C VAL A 176 -4.89 -7.67 10.15
N PHE A 177 -5.54 -8.22 9.13
CA PHE A 177 -4.87 -8.93 8.04
C PHE A 177 -3.82 -8.08 7.35
N MET A 178 -4.18 -6.85 6.98
CA MET A 178 -3.25 -5.92 6.34
C MET A 178 -2.11 -5.52 7.28
N ALA A 179 -2.40 -5.27 8.56
CA ALA A 179 -1.40 -4.94 9.57
C ALA A 179 -0.36 -6.05 9.72
N VAL A 180 -0.79 -7.29 9.91
CA VAL A 180 0.10 -8.46 10.02
C VAL A 180 1.04 -8.56 8.82
N LEU A 181 0.50 -8.44 7.62
CA LEU A 181 1.31 -8.52 6.40
C LEU A 181 2.26 -7.30 6.24
N ILE A 182 1.86 -6.10 6.69
CA ILE A 182 2.76 -4.95 6.73
C ILE A 182 3.94 -5.25 7.65
N PHE A 183 3.72 -5.77 8.84
CA PHE A 183 4.82 -6.15 9.74
C PHE A 183 5.74 -7.19 9.12
N ILE A 184 5.20 -8.24 8.51
CA ILE A 184 5.98 -9.26 7.80
C ILE A 184 6.83 -8.63 6.68
N ARG A 185 6.22 -7.74 5.86
CA ARG A 185 6.93 -7.08 4.74
C ARG A 185 7.94 -6.01 5.20
N HIS A 186 7.88 -5.59 6.46
CA HIS A 186 8.83 -4.63 7.05
C HIS A 186 9.90 -5.28 7.91
N HIS A 187 10.10 -6.61 7.87
CA HIS A 187 11.05 -7.32 8.73
C HIS A 187 12.48 -6.73 8.67
N GLU A 188 12.97 -6.36 7.48
CA GLU A 188 14.27 -5.72 7.33
C GLU A 188 14.30 -4.29 7.92
N ASN A 189 13.20 -3.53 7.77
CA ASN A 189 13.09 -2.21 8.39
C ASN A 189 13.06 -2.33 9.91
N ILE A 190 12.30 -3.28 10.46
CA ILE A 190 12.26 -3.54 11.91
C ILE A 190 13.66 -3.89 12.42
N ARG A 191 14.40 -4.73 11.69
CA ARG A 191 15.78 -5.05 12.05
C ARG A 191 16.68 -3.81 12.09
N ARG A 192 16.57 -2.90 11.10
CA ARG A 192 17.33 -1.63 11.08
C ARG A 192 16.85 -0.65 12.16
N LEU A 193 15.55 -0.59 12.43
CA LEU A 193 15.00 0.23 13.52
C LEU A 193 15.56 -0.18 14.88
N LEU A 194 15.62 -1.48 15.16
CA LEU A 194 16.18 -2.01 16.40
C LEU A 194 17.69 -1.74 16.56
N LYS A 195 18.40 -1.59 15.44
CA LYS A 195 19.85 -1.25 15.43
C LYS A 195 20.11 0.27 15.36
N GLY A 196 19.08 1.11 15.20
CA GLY A 196 19.26 2.55 14.96
C GLY A 196 19.78 2.90 13.56
N GLU A 197 19.71 1.98 12.60
CA GLU A 197 20.24 2.08 11.23
C GLU A 197 19.16 2.42 10.19
N GLU A 198 17.90 2.66 10.58
CA GLU A 198 16.83 2.92 9.61
C GLU A 198 16.99 4.30 8.97
N PRO A 199 16.99 4.40 7.63
CA PRO A 199 17.18 5.65 6.92
C PRO A 199 16.09 6.67 7.25
N ARG A 200 16.49 7.93 7.45
CA ARG A 200 15.57 9.04 7.69
C ARG A 200 15.08 9.67 6.39
N ILE A 201 13.85 10.15 6.39
CA ILE A 201 13.28 10.91 5.27
C ILE A 201 14.14 12.18 5.03
N GLY A 202 14.63 12.34 3.81
CA GLY A 202 15.49 13.48 3.43
C GLY A 202 16.95 13.39 3.91
N GLY A 203 17.38 12.22 4.43
CA GLY A 203 18.81 11.98 4.74
C GLY A 203 19.67 11.77 3.48
N ALA A 204 20.96 12.09 3.55
CA ALA A 204 21.91 12.03 2.43
C ALA A 204 22.12 10.63 1.81
N GLU A 205 21.87 9.55 2.56
CA GLU A 205 21.96 8.16 2.08
C GLU A 205 20.86 7.75 1.08
N GLY A 206 19.91 8.64 0.80
CA GLY A 206 18.83 8.41 -0.18
C GLY A 206 19.07 9.06 -1.56
N ALA A 207 20.08 9.88 -1.71
CA ALA A 207 20.44 10.46 -3.00
C ALA A 207 21.22 9.41 -3.82
N ALA A 208 20.60 8.87 -4.89
CA ALA A 208 21.37 8.16 -5.90
C ALA A 208 22.48 9.06 -6.41
N ALA A 209 23.71 8.53 -6.53
CA ALA A 209 24.77 9.24 -7.22
C ALA A 209 24.24 9.69 -8.61
N PRO A 210 24.52 10.93 -9.05
CA PRO A 210 24.12 11.37 -10.38
C PRO A 210 24.66 10.37 -11.42
N PRO A 211 23.91 10.08 -12.48
CA PRO A 211 24.41 9.23 -13.55
C PRO A 211 25.74 9.80 -14.03
N ALA A 212 26.76 8.94 -14.10
CA ALA A 212 28.03 9.31 -14.67
C ALA A 212 27.79 9.96 -16.04
N ALA A 213 28.33 11.17 -16.24
CA ALA A 213 28.26 11.83 -17.53
C ALA A 213 28.81 10.85 -18.58
N ALA A 214 28.02 10.59 -19.60
CA ALA A 214 28.46 9.79 -20.73
C ALA A 214 29.68 10.48 -21.38
N PRO A 215 30.71 9.72 -21.82
CA PRO A 215 31.88 10.25 -22.49
C PRO A 215 31.54 10.94 -23.78
#